data_1f3d1549df01cf78cfc77e71b4a1b6d5
#
_entry.id   1f3d1549df01cf78cfc77e71b4a1b6d5
#
_cell.length_a   1.000
_cell.length_b   1.000
_cell.length_c   1.000
_cell.angle_alpha   90.00
_cell.angle_beta   90.00
_cell.angle_gamma   90.00
#
_symmetry.space_group_name_H-M   'P 1'
#
loop_
_entity.id
_entity.type
_entity.pdbx_description
1 polymer ?
#
loop_
_entity_poly.entity_id
_entity_poly.type
_entity_poly.pdbx_seq_one_letter_code
_entity_poly.pdbx_strand_id
1 'polypeptide(L)'
;MALVGRALGRPRTRADQVRRRRARIAPDAEPAARSRRRGLASSSAASLAGPWPAGAVRPHLGTRARPRRRRTLALPVEVGAEFSLPALPALRMGPRALTAMLLGIWALTIHAAWTGARFEVTDIGIEGAKLMSEAQVRSIARLRGLPSLAVDPQAVEQRLESYAEIDGAEVRVRWPNQVTIEVQERRPIVEWQDGTQVWWLNASGVAFIQREPYPGLVRVVAEQPVLQIDEDALLPAILPEVLWEAVAVAEQVPHIGDLTYSPIHGIGFEDPRGWKVIVGQGGDLEAKLEVYAALTAQLMERAVKVQLVDIEDPSAPYYKVMR
;
A
#
# COMPACT_ATOMS: atom_id res chain seq x y z
N MET A 1 25.29 26.47 49.70
CA MET A 1 26.10 25.94 48.58
C MET A 1 25.16 25.41 47.52
N ALA A 2 25.36 25.83 46.32
CA ALA A 2 24.44 25.90 45.22
C ALA A 2 23.94 24.55 44.68
N LEU A 3 22.61 24.41 44.53
CA LEU A 3 21.92 23.38 43.77
C LEU A 3 21.90 23.77 42.29
N VAL A 4 22.61 23.02 41.47
CA VAL A 4 22.58 23.13 40.00
C VAL A 4 21.39 22.30 39.48
N GLY A 5 20.33 22.98 39.06
CA GLY A 5 19.17 22.41 38.39
C GLY A 5 19.51 21.98 36.95
N ARG A 6 19.49 20.69 36.68
CA ARG A 6 19.62 20.09 35.36
C ARG A 6 18.26 20.14 34.66
N ALA A 7 18.10 21.03 33.68
CA ALA A 7 16.91 21.11 32.84
C ALA A 7 16.83 19.85 31.94
N LEU A 8 15.84 19.01 32.17
CA LEU A 8 15.44 17.90 31.31
C LEU A 8 14.78 18.45 30.02
N GLY A 9 15.47 18.32 28.90
CA GLY A 9 14.97 18.71 27.59
C GLY A 9 13.78 17.82 27.20
N ARG A 10 12.69 18.48 26.79
CA ARG A 10 11.48 17.84 26.28
C ARG A 10 11.79 16.95 25.05
N PRO A 11 11.15 15.79 24.91
CA PRO A 11 11.33 14.92 23.74
C PRO A 11 10.89 15.64 22.47
N ARG A 12 11.77 15.62 21.47
CA ARG A 12 11.55 16.25 20.16
C ARG A 12 10.53 15.46 19.38
N THR A 13 9.41 16.09 19.03
CA THR A 13 8.35 15.45 18.26
C THR A 13 8.74 15.27 16.79
N ARG A 14 8.13 14.27 16.14
CA ARG A 14 8.34 13.94 14.70
C ARG A 14 8.07 15.17 13.79
N ALA A 15 7.20 16.08 14.22
CA ALA A 15 6.89 17.32 13.52
C ALA A 15 8.10 18.29 13.43
N ASP A 16 8.94 18.34 14.46
CA ASP A 16 10.15 19.20 14.47
C ASP A 16 11.24 18.67 13.52
N GLN A 17 11.31 17.34 13.33
CA GLN A 17 12.22 16.74 12.35
C GLN A 17 11.81 17.03 10.91
N VAL A 18 10.51 17.01 10.61
CA VAL A 18 10.00 17.31 9.26
C VAL A 18 10.19 18.78 8.90
N ARG A 19 10.00 19.72 9.84
CA ARG A 19 10.26 21.15 9.61
C ARG A 19 11.73 21.44 9.30
N ARG A 20 12.67 20.78 9.99
CA ARG A 20 14.12 20.95 9.73
C ARG A 20 14.57 20.35 8.39
N ARG A 21 13.92 19.28 7.92
CA ARG A 21 14.20 18.72 6.60
C ARG A 21 13.72 19.63 5.46
N ARG A 22 12.58 20.30 5.61
CA ARG A 22 12.06 21.28 4.63
C ARG A 22 12.91 22.55 4.56
N ALA A 23 13.49 22.99 5.66
CA ALA A 23 14.38 24.17 5.69
C ALA A 23 15.75 23.93 5.02
N ARG A 24 16.17 22.66 4.81
CA ARG A 24 17.45 22.31 4.14
C ARG A 24 17.34 22.13 2.62
N ILE A 25 16.14 22.19 2.05
CA ILE A 25 15.89 21.93 0.62
C ILE A 25 15.55 23.21 -0.16
N ALA A 26 15.53 24.37 0.48
CA ALA A 26 15.37 25.64 -0.22
C ALA A 26 16.74 26.11 -0.75
N PRO A 27 16.96 26.23 -2.07
CA PRO A 27 18.17 26.84 -2.60
C PRO A 27 18.09 28.35 -2.37
N ASP A 28 19.24 28.92 -1.97
CA ASP A 28 19.45 30.33 -1.80
C ASP A 28 19.10 31.12 -3.07
N ALA A 29 18.02 31.88 -3.02
CA ALA A 29 17.71 32.88 -4.03
C ALA A 29 18.31 34.19 -3.59
N GLU A 30 19.39 34.57 -4.26
CA GLU A 30 20.00 35.90 -4.16
C GLU A 30 18.99 37.02 -4.51
N PRO A 31 18.98 38.14 -3.78
CA PRO A 31 18.14 39.27 -4.11
C PRO A 31 18.77 40.10 -5.23
N ALA A 32 18.23 40.04 -6.45
CA ALA A 32 18.61 40.93 -7.53
C ALA A 32 18.26 42.38 -7.20
N ALA A 33 19.29 43.22 -7.23
CA ALA A 33 19.28 44.64 -6.96
C ALA A 33 18.34 45.43 -7.88
N ARG A 34 17.49 46.24 -7.27
CA ARG A 34 16.76 47.32 -7.96
C ARG A 34 17.71 48.40 -8.36
N SER A 35 18.02 48.56 -9.65
CA SER A 35 18.58 49.79 -10.18
C SER A 35 17.47 50.67 -10.73
N ARG A 36 17.20 51.75 -9.98
CA ARG A 36 16.49 52.92 -10.47
C ARG A 36 17.40 53.61 -11.49
N ARG A 37 16.93 53.82 -12.71
CA ARG A 37 17.40 54.93 -13.52
C ARG A 37 16.19 55.76 -13.96
N ARG A 38 16.11 56.95 -13.35
CA ARG A 38 15.49 58.18 -13.88
C ARG A 38 16.37 58.73 -14.98
N GLY A 39 15.77 59.31 -16.00
CA GLY A 39 16.37 60.17 -17.01
C GLY A 39 15.25 60.50 -18.01
N LEU A 40 14.52 61.52 -17.89
CA LEU A 40 14.65 62.94 -18.32
C LEU A 40 15.25 63.10 -19.72
N ALA A 41 14.41 63.56 -20.63
CA ALA A 41 14.61 64.61 -21.64
C ALA A 41 13.56 64.42 -22.74
N SER A 42 12.51 65.16 -22.86
CA SER A 42 12.31 66.49 -23.47
C SER A 42 13.13 66.77 -24.76
N SER A 43 12.43 66.95 -25.83
CA SER A 43 12.49 68.03 -26.81
C SER A 43 11.85 67.58 -28.11
N SER A 44 10.75 68.20 -28.50
CA SER A 44 10.71 69.27 -29.49
C SER A 44 11.34 68.94 -30.85
N ALA A 45 10.51 68.76 -31.83
CA ALA A 45 10.73 69.24 -33.20
C ALA A 45 9.42 69.09 -33.98
N ALA A 46 8.72 70.12 -34.12
CA ALA A 46 8.71 70.95 -35.29
C ALA A 46 7.99 70.28 -36.46
N SER A 47 6.76 70.72 -36.60
CA SER A 47 5.91 70.88 -37.75
C SER A 47 6.69 71.23 -39.03
N LEU A 48 6.53 70.45 -40.06
CA LEU A 48 6.58 70.96 -41.45
C LEU A 48 5.38 70.33 -42.20
N ALA A 49 4.31 71.12 -42.29
CA ALA A 49 3.19 70.93 -43.18
C ALA A 49 3.63 71.37 -44.56
N GLY A 50 3.74 70.43 -45.51
CA GLY A 50 3.77 70.73 -46.96
C GLY A 50 2.43 70.30 -47.58
N PRO A 51 1.88 71.12 -48.46
CA PRO A 51 0.58 70.81 -49.02
C PRO A 51 0.67 69.71 -50.08
N TRP A 52 -0.14 68.66 -49.90
CA TRP A 52 -0.33 67.65 -50.93
C TRP A 52 -1.24 68.12 -52.03
N PRO A 53 -0.88 68.01 -53.35
CA PRO A 53 -1.78 68.32 -54.42
C PRO A 53 -2.92 67.28 -54.51
N ALA A 54 -4.12 67.75 -54.48
CA ALA A 54 -5.32 66.98 -54.76
C ALA A 54 -5.28 66.46 -56.20
N GLY A 55 -5.43 65.15 -56.38
CA GLY A 55 -5.69 64.64 -57.75
C GLY A 55 -4.77 63.48 -58.19
N ALA A 56 -4.72 62.40 -57.48
CA ALA A 56 -4.24 61.12 -58.02
C ALA A 56 -5.34 60.09 -57.87
N VAL A 57 -6.09 59.85 -58.90
CA VAL A 57 -7.02 58.74 -59.06
C VAL A 57 -6.20 57.43 -58.96
N ARG A 58 -6.34 56.68 -57.85
CA ARG A 58 -5.76 55.36 -57.73
C ARG A 58 -6.53 54.42 -58.67
N PRO A 59 -5.86 53.71 -59.57
CA PRO A 59 -6.53 52.65 -60.31
C PRO A 59 -6.85 51.52 -59.37
N HIS A 60 -8.12 51.17 -59.24
CA HIS A 60 -8.54 49.95 -58.57
C HIS A 60 -7.97 48.76 -59.34
N LEU A 61 -6.89 48.19 -58.86
CA LEU A 61 -6.44 46.90 -59.31
C LEU A 61 -7.50 45.85 -58.87
N GLY A 62 -8.38 45.62 -59.83
CA GLY A 62 -9.33 44.50 -59.73
C GLY A 62 -8.58 43.24 -59.49
N THR A 63 -8.82 42.64 -58.32
CA THR A 63 -8.41 41.27 -58.00
C THR A 63 -9.05 40.36 -59.05
N ARG A 64 -8.26 40.01 -60.08
CA ARG A 64 -8.64 38.95 -61.03
C ARG A 64 -8.81 37.67 -60.19
N ALA A 65 -10.06 37.28 -60.03
CA ALA A 65 -10.43 35.97 -59.52
C ALA A 65 -9.77 34.92 -60.41
N ARG A 66 -8.79 34.17 -59.85
CA ARG A 66 -8.21 33.05 -60.58
C ARG A 66 -9.31 32.04 -60.89
N PRO A 67 -9.44 31.57 -62.13
CA PRO A 67 -10.44 30.59 -62.49
C PRO A 67 -10.17 29.32 -61.70
N ARG A 68 -11.16 28.86 -60.95
CA ARG A 68 -11.12 27.56 -60.25
C ARG A 68 -11.00 26.49 -61.35
N ARG A 69 -9.84 25.82 -61.42
CA ARG A 69 -9.64 24.63 -62.24
C ARG A 69 -10.65 23.55 -61.76
N ARG A 70 -11.65 23.30 -62.59
CA ARG A 70 -12.54 22.14 -62.47
C ARG A 70 -11.71 20.92 -62.82
N ARG A 71 -11.53 20.01 -61.86
CA ARG A 71 -10.97 18.67 -62.11
C ARG A 71 -12.13 17.82 -62.63
N THR A 72 -12.14 17.54 -63.92
CA THR A 72 -13.02 16.54 -64.51
C THR A 72 -12.30 15.19 -64.44
N LEU A 73 -12.87 14.27 -63.70
CA LEU A 73 -12.50 12.86 -63.70
C LEU A 73 -13.33 12.21 -64.80
N ALA A 74 -12.73 11.96 -65.96
CA ALA A 74 -13.33 11.15 -67.01
C ALA A 74 -13.21 9.68 -66.61
N LEU A 75 -14.32 9.06 -66.26
CA LEU A 75 -14.40 7.61 -66.11
C LEU A 75 -14.74 7.03 -67.50
N PRO A 76 -14.06 5.97 -67.98
CA PRO A 76 -14.37 5.31 -69.23
C PRO A 76 -15.58 4.38 -69.03
N VAL A 77 -16.75 4.96 -69.04
CA VAL A 77 -18.01 4.20 -69.09
C VAL A 77 -18.79 4.73 -70.30
N GLU A 78 -19.17 3.86 -71.21
CA GLU A 78 -19.86 4.12 -72.48
C GLU A 78 -21.29 4.68 -72.39
N VAL A 79 -21.61 5.32 -71.30
CA VAL A 79 -22.89 6.00 -71.11
C VAL A 79 -22.59 7.45 -70.82
N GLY A 80 -22.83 8.34 -71.82
CA GLY A 80 -22.52 9.76 -71.80
C GLY A 80 -23.25 10.62 -70.77
N ALA A 81 -23.03 10.28 -69.47
CA ALA A 81 -23.45 11.10 -68.38
C ALA A 81 -22.23 11.73 -67.73
N GLU A 82 -21.91 12.99 -68.07
CA GLU A 82 -20.92 13.79 -67.35
C GLU A 82 -21.44 14.15 -65.94
N PHE A 83 -21.00 13.40 -64.96
CA PHE A 83 -21.23 13.76 -63.54
C PHE A 83 -20.27 14.87 -63.15
N SER A 84 -20.72 16.11 -63.14
CA SER A 84 -19.96 17.21 -62.52
C SER A 84 -20.09 17.11 -61.00
N LEU A 85 -19.06 16.50 -60.32
CA LEU A 85 -18.99 16.54 -58.87
C LEU A 85 -18.84 18.00 -58.41
N PRO A 86 -19.70 18.48 -57.51
CA PRO A 86 -19.54 19.81 -56.95
C PRO A 86 -18.17 19.91 -56.28
N ALA A 87 -17.42 20.98 -56.60
CA ALA A 87 -16.15 21.23 -55.99
C ALA A 87 -16.34 21.35 -54.46
N LEU A 88 -15.78 20.38 -53.72
CA LEU A 88 -15.80 20.46 -52.27
C LEU A 88 -15.25 21.82 -51.81
N PRO A 89 -15.93 22.53 -50.91
CA PRO A 89 -15.45 23.80 -50.42
C PRO A 89 -14.07 23.60 -49.80
N ALA A 90 -13.07 24.33 -50.31
CA ALA A 90 -11.75 24.32 -49.69
C ALA A 90 -11.87 24.98 -48.33
N LEU A 91 -12.02 24.18 -47.29
CA LEU A 91 -11.99 24.62 -45.90
C LEU A 91 -10.59 25.21 -45.63
N ARG A 92 -10.52 26.56 -45.69
CA ARG A 92 -9.32 27.26 -45.20
C ARG A 92 -9.34 27.25 -43.70
N MET A 93 -8.82 26.17 -43.14
CA MET A 93 -8.64 26.08 -41.70
C MET A 93 -7.55 27.07 -41.29
N GLY A 94 -7.91 28.13 -40.60
CA GLY A 94 -6.97 29.01 -39.95
C GLY A 94 -6.25 28.23 -38.80
N PRO A 95 -5.09 28.70 -38.34
CA PRO A 95 -4.32 28.01 -37.31
C PRO A 95 -5.16 27.71 -36.05
N ARG A 96 -6.13 28.56 -35.72
CA ARG A 96 -7.05 28.36 -34.60
C ARG A 96 -8.01 27.17 -34.82
N ALA A 97 -8.47 26.94 -36.03
CA ALA A 97 -9.34 25.81 -36.35
C ALA A 97 -8.55 24.49 -36.33
N LEU A 98 -7.28 24.51 -36.74
CA LEU A 98 -6.38 23.36 -36.66
C LEU A 98 -6.11 22.96 -35.22
N THR A 99 -5.80 23.93 -34.34
CA THR A 99 -5.60 23.66 -32.91
C THR A 99 -6.87 23.15 -32.23
N ALA A 100 -8.04 23.71 -32.54
CA ALA A 100 -9.31 23.22 -32.01
C ALA A 100 -9.61 21.78 -32.45
N MET A 101 -9.32 21.46 -33.71
CA MET A 101 -9.48 20.11 -34.24
C MET A 101 -8.52 19.11 -33.55
N LEU A 102 -7.25 19.46 -33.35
CA LEU A 102 -6.30 18.64 -32.67
C LEU A 102 -6.70 18.41 -31.21
N LEU A 103 -7.14 19.46 -30.51
CA LEU A 103 -7.67 19.34 -29.15
C LEU A 103 -8.91 18.44 -29.09
N GLY A 104 -9.81 18.57 -30.06
CA GLY A 104 -11.00 17.70 -30.18
C GLY A 104 -10.64 16.24 -30.42
N ILE A 105 -9.69 15.96 -31.31
CA ILE A 105 -9.19 14.61 -31.56
C ILE A 105 -8.53 14.06 -30.26
N TRP A 106 -7.73 14.88 -29.58
CA TRP A 106 -7.07 14.48 -28.33
C TRP A 106 -8.08 14.20 -27.22
N ALA A 107 -9.08 15.05 -27.05
CA ALA A 107 -10.17 14.82 -26.10
C ALA A 107 -10.97 13.54 -26.42
N LEU A 108 -11.24 13.31 -27.73
CA LEU A 108 -11.92 12.08 -28.16
C LEU A 108 -11.10 10.82 -27.94
N THR A 109 -9.79 10.87 -28.15
CA THR A 109 -8.89 9.73 -27.88
C THR A 109 -8.81 9.43 -26.41
N ILE A 110 -8.72 10.46 -25.54
CA ILE A 110 -8.76 10.26 -24.08
C ILE A 110 -10.11 9.68 -23.66
N HIS A 111 -11.20 10.22 -24.16
CA HIS A 111 -12.54 9.71 -23.87
C HIS A 111 -12.70 8.25 -24.31
N ALA A 112 -12.24 7.91 -25.51
CA ALA A 112 -12.28 6.55 -26.02
C ALA A 112 -11.37 5.59 -25.24
N ALA A 113 -10.22 6.07 -24.73
CA ALA A 113 -9.34 5.30 -23.85
C ALA A 113 -9.98 5.06 -22.47
N TRP A 114 -10.72 6.06 -21.96
CA TRP A 114 -11.39 5.94 -20.67
C TRP A 114 -12.63 5.06 -20.70
N THR A 115 -13.39 5.06 -21.80
CA THR A 115 -14.65 4.33 -21.95
C THR A 115 -14.54 3.09 -22.83
N GLY A 116 -13.40 2.89 -23.47
CA GLY A 116 -13.20 1.79 -24.42
C GLY A 116 -12.98 0.46 -23.71
N ALA A 117 -13.72 -0.57 -24.09
CA ALA A 117 -13.59 -1.95 -23.57
C ALA A 117 -12.16 -2.52 -23.68
N ARG A 118 -11.30 -1.96 -24.53
CA ARG A 118 -9.89 -2.35 -24.67
C ARG A 118 -9.03 -2.01 -23.44
N PHE A 119 -9.44 -1.02 -22.66
CA PHE A 119 -8.75 -0.56 -21.46
C PHE A 119 -9.42 -1.03 -20.17
N GLU A 120 -10.52 -1.76 -20.29
CA GLU A 120 -11.17 -2.41 -19.14
C GLU A 120 -10.32 -3.57 -18.65
N VAL A 121 -10.07 -3.63 -17.35
CA VAL A 121 -9.32 -4.71 -16.72
C VAL A 121 -10.09 -6.01 -16.87
N THR A 122 -9.59 -6.88 -17.74
CA THR A 122 -10.18 -8.20 -18.01
C THR A 122 -9.30 -9.34 -17.57
N ASP A 123 -7.99 -9.12 -17.60
CA ASP A 123 -6.98 -10.12 -17.24
C ASP A 123 -6.30 -9.69 -15.93
N ILE A 124 -6.60 -10.45 -14.86
CA ILE A 124 -6.04 -10.23 -13.53
C ILE A 124 -5.23 -11.48 -13.19
N GLY A 125 -3.91 -11.39 -13.37
CA GLY A 125 -2.97 -12.39 -12.90
C GLY A 125 -2.76 -12.27 -11.40
N ILE A 126 -2.81 -13.39 -10.67
CA ILE A 126 -2.56 -13.44 -9.23
C ILE A 126 -1.42 -14.40 -8.99
N GLU A 127 -0.39 -13.94 -8.30
CA GLU A 127 0.80 -14.70 -7.97
C GLU A 127 1.00 -14.71 -6.44
N GLY A 128 1.55 -15.82 -5.90
CA GLY A 128 1.88 -15.91 -4.47
C GLY A 128 0.74 -16.41 -3.57
N ALA A 129 -0.50 -16.44 -4.02
CA ALA A 129 -1.63 -16.96 -3.25
C ALA A 129 -1.54 -18.50 -3.12
N LYS A 130 -1.46 -19.00 -1.89
CA LYS A 130 -1.38 -20.43 -1.54
C LYS A 130 -2.47 -20.85 -0.57
N LEU A 131 -2.70 -20.08 0.48
CA LEU A 131 -3.72 -20.29 1.51
C LEU A 131 -5.04 -19.62 1.14
N MET A 132 -4.97 -18.50 0.43
CA MET A 132 -6.13 -17.81 -0.12
C MET A 132 -6.40 -18.26 -1.55
N SER A 133 -7.67 -18.38 -1.92
CA SER A 133 -8.03 -18.63 -3.31
C SER A 133 -7.83 -17.36 -4.16
N GLU A 134 -7.41 -17.51 -5.41
CA GLU A 134 -7.31 -16.39 -6.36
C GLU A 134 -8.64 -15.62 -6.49
N ALA A 135 -9.77 -16.31 -6.39
CA ALA A 135 -11.08 -15.69 -6.45
C ALA A 135 -11.32 -14.73 -5.29
N GLN A 136 -10.81 -15.04 -4.09
CA GLN A 136 -10.89 -14.17 -2.93
C GLN A 136 -10.01 -12.92 -3.11
N VAL A 137 -8.74 -13.10 -3.53
CA VAL A 137 -7.83 -11.98 -3.81
C VAL A 137 -8.44 -11.06 -4.87
N ARG A 138 -8.99 -11.63 -5.94
CA ARG A 138 -9.67 -10.88 -7.01
C ARG A 138 -10.89 -10.11 -6.50
N SER A 139 -11.66 -10.69 -5.57
CA SER A 139 -12.83 -10.03 -4.98
C SER A 139 -12.44 -8.86 -4.09
N ILE A 140 -11.33 -8.98 -3.34
CA ILE A 140 -10.79 -7.94 -2.47
C ILE A 140 -10.23 -6.78 -3.33
N ALA A 141 -9.50 -7.09 -4.38
CA ALA A 141 -8.89 -6.11 -5.26
C ALA A 141 -9.93 -5.20 -5.95
N ARG A 142 -11.14 -5.71 -6.22
CA ARG A 142 -12.28 -4.97 -6.85
C ARG A 142 -11.92 -4.26 -8.14
N LEU A 143 -11.14 -4.91 -9.00
CA LEU A 143 -10.63 -4.31 -10.24
C LEU A 143 -11.52 -4.58 -11.45
N ARG A 144 -12.44 -5.53 -11.35
CA ARG A 144 -13.27 -5.95 -12.48
C ARG A 144 -14.14 -4.82 -13.00
N GLY A 145 -14.08 -4.55 -14.30
CA GLY A 145 -14.86 -3.51 -14.95
C GLY A 145 -14.30 -2.09 -14.79
N LEU A 146 -13.14 -1.92 -14.16
CA LEU A 146 -12.48 -0.63 -14.07
C LEU A 146 -11.58 -0.42 -15.29
N PRO A 147 -11.49 0.81 -15.84
CA PRO A 147 -10.48 1.14 -16.82
C PRO A 147 -9.09 1.02 -16.19
N SER A 148 -8.13 0.37 -16.88
CA SER A 148 -6.75 0.22 -16.39
C SER A 148 -6.06 1.56 -16.06
N LEU A 149 -6.48 2.63 -16.75
CA LEU A 149 -6.04 4.01 -16.52
C LEU A 149 -6.53 4.60 -15.19
N ALA A 150 -7.62 4.07 -14.63
CA ALA A 150 -8.23 4.51 -13.38
C ALA A 150 -7.78 3.66 -12.19
N VAL A 151 -7.00 2.60 -12.42
CA VAL A 151 -6.47 1.76 -11.35
C VAL A 151 -5.35 2.50 -10.64
N ASP A 152 -5.53 2.76 -9.35
CA ASP A 152 -4.49 3.22 -8.46
C ASP A 152 -3.87 1.99 -7.76
N PRO A 153 -2.63 1.60 -8.13
CA PRO A 153 -1.98 0.44 -7.54
C PRO A 153 -1.87 0.53 -6.03
N GLN A 154 -1.47 1.70 -5.49
CA GLN A 154 -1.28 1.89 -4.05
C GLN A 154 -2.58 1.73 -3.26
N ALA A 155 -3.69 2.22 -3.79
CA ALA A 155 -4.99 2.06 -3.15
C ALA A 155 -5.45 0.59 -3.14
N VAL A 156 -5.05 -0.20 -4.15
CA VAL A 156 -5.35 -1.65 -4.20
C VAL A 156 -4.44 -2.41 -3.24
N GLU A 157 -3.14 -2.10 -3.20
CA GLU A 157 -2.17 -2.67 -2.26
C GLU A 157 -2.64 -2.46 -0.82
N GLN A 158 -2.93 -1.23 -0.41
CA GLN A 158 -3.43 -0.91 0.93
C GLN A 158 -4.72 -1.66 1.27
N ARG A 159 -5.62 -1.83 0.29
CA ARG A 159 -6.85 -2.59 0.49
C ARG A 159 -6.57 -4.08 0.71
N LEU A 160 -5.62 -4.65 -0.01
CA LEU A 160 -5.21 -6.04 0.18
C LEU A 160 -4.51 -6.21 1.53
N GLU A 161 -3.58 -5.34 1.88
CA GLU A 161 -2.83 -5.34 3.15
C GLU A 161 -3.71 -5.10 4.39
N SER A 162 -4.90 -4.53 4.21
CA SER A 162 -5.89 -4.42 5.30
C SER A 162 -6.50 -5.76 5.72
N TYR A 163 -6.27 -6.83 4.95
CA TYR A 163 -6.71 -8.18 5.30
C TYR A 163 -5.64 -8.89 6.14
N ALA A 164 -6.09 -9.50 7.22
CA ALA A 164 -5.20 -10.12 8.20
C ALA A 164 -4.33 -11.24 7.63
N GLU A 165 -4.78 -11.90 6.57
CA GLU A 165 -4.07 -12.99 5.92
C GLU A 165 -2.95 -12.52 4.98
N ILE A 166 -2.93 -11.23 4.63
CA ILE A 166 -1.97 -10.66 3.67
C ILE A 166 -0.91 -9.86 4.43
N ASP A 167 0.35 -10.20 4.22
CA ASP A 167 1.49 -9.51 4.79
C ASP A 167 1.97 -8.35 3.92
N GLY A 168 1.85 -8.52 2.61
CA GLY A 168 2.17 -7.50 1.63
C GLY A 168 1.54 -7.82 0.27
N ALA A 169 1.33 -6.79 -0.53
CA ALA A 169 0.84 -6.93 -1.89
C ALA A 169 1.55 -5.94 -2.81
N GLU A 170 1.89 -6.39 -4.00
CA GLU A 170 2.41 -5.54 -5.07
C GLU A 170 1.48 -5.62 -6.28
N VAL A 171 1.04 -4.46 -6.77
CA VAL A 171 0.11 -4.35 -7.90
C VAL A 171 0.79 -3.70 -9.08
N ARG A 172 0.91 -4.44 -10.18
CA ARG A 172 1.51 -3.95 -11.42
C ARG A 172 0.46 -3.86 -12.51
N VAL A 173 0.23 -2.66 -13.02
CA VAL A 173 -0.67 -2.42 -14.14
C VAL A 173 0.11 -2.46 -15.44
N ARG A 174 -0.26 -3.35 -16.36
CA ARG A 174 0.27 -3.45 -17.71
C ARG A 174 -0.81 -3.08 -18.72
N TRP A 175 -0.54 -2.05 -19.46
CA TRP A 175 -1.47 -1.58 -20.49
C TRP A 175 -1.53 -2.58 -21.66
N PRO A 176 -2.69 -2.73 -22.30
CA PRO A 176 -3.90 -1.92 -22.13
C PRO A 176 -4.86 -2.37 -21.02
N ASN A 177 -4.88 -3.65 -20.60
CA ASN A 177 -5.98 -4.21 -19.78
C ASN A 177 -5.53 -5.29 -18.78
N GLN A 178 -4.24 -5.42 -18.53
CA GLN A 178 -3.69 -6.45 -17.65
C GLN A 178 -3.29 -5.85 -16.30
N VAL A 179 -3.63 -6.56 -15.23
CA VAL A 179 -3.15 -6.26 -13.88
C VAL A 179 -2.58 -7.52 -13.28
N THR A 180 -1.37 -7.44 -12.77
CA THR A 180 -0.74 -8.52 -12.01
C THR A 180 -0.69 -8.11 -10.55
N ILE A 181 -1.19 -8.98 -9.68
CA ILE A 181 -1.20 -8.83 -8.23
C ILE A 181 -0.29 -9.91 -7.68
N GLU A 182 0.81 -9.53 -7.07
CA GLU A 182 1.70 -10.41 -6.32
C GLU A 182 1.37 -10.27 -4.83
N VAL A 183 0.91 -11.37 -4.21
CA VAL A 183 0.47 -11.38 -2.81
C VAL A 183 1.48 -12.15 -1.98
N GLN A 184 1.91 -11.56 -0.89
CA GLN A 184 2.67 -12.22 0.15
C GLN A 184 1.73 -12.56 1.30
N GLU A 185 1.40 -13.85 1.44
CA GLU A 185 0.54 -14.33 2.52
C GLU A 185 1.31 -14.45 3.83
N ARG A 186 0.62 -14.15 4.96
CA ARG A 186 1.17 -14.35 6.30
C ARG A 186 1.35 -15.82 6.60
N ARG A 187 2.53 -16.18 7.07
CA ARG A 187 2.83 -17.55 7.48
C ARG A 187 2.49 -17.72 8.95
N PRO A 188 1.61 -18.65 9.30
CA PRO A 188 1.34 -18.96 10.69
C PRO A 188 2.52 -19.69 11.32
N ILE A 189 2.77 -19.44 12.61
CA ILE A 189 3.73 -20.18 13.43
C ILE A 189 3.06 -20.82 14.64
N VAL A 190 1.93 -20.28 15.08
CA VAL A 190 1.16 -20.76 16.22
C VAL A 190 -0.30 -20.91 15.85
N GLU A 191 -0.92 -22.01 16.28
CA GLU A 191 -2.35 -22.21 16.34
C GLU A 191 -2.82 -21.80 17.75
N TRP A 192 -3.64 -20.76 17.83
CA TRP A 192 -4.09 -20.19 19.08
C TRP A 192 -5.58 -20.44 19.27
N GLN A 193 -5.92 -21.19 20.31
CA GLN A 193 -7.29 -21.42 20.71
C GLN A 193 -7.71 -20.40 21.77
N ASP A 194 -8.64 -19.52 21.43
CA ASP A 194 -9.22 -18.50 22.29
C ASP A 194 -10.70 -18.79 22.56
N GLY A 195 -10.98 -19.46 23.64
CA GLY A 195 -12.30 -20.02 23.90
C GLY A 195 -12.72 -21.07 22.87
N THR A 196 -13.75 -20.77 22.08
CA THR A 196 -14.23 -21.65 20.99
C THR A 196 -13.63 -21.34 19.63
N GLN A 197 -12.92 -20.23 19.51
CA GLN A 197 -12.34 -19.75 18.25
C GLN A 197 -10.89 -20.21 18.13
N VAL A 198 -10.51 -20.64 16.96
CA VAL A 198 -9.12 -20.98 16.63
C VAL A 198 -8.58 -19.95 15.63
N TRP A 199 -7.43 -19.40 15.96
CA TRP A 199 -6.72 -18.41 15.20
C TRP A 199 -5.35 -18.90 14.78
N TRP A 200 -4.87 -18.43 13.67
CA TRP A 200 -3.47 -18.55 13.30
C TRP A 200 -2.75 -17.25 13.64
N LEU A 201 -1.58 -17.34 14.21
CA LEU A 201 -0.73 -16.22 14.55
C LEU A 201 0.58 -16.31 13.79
N ASN A 202 0.98 -15.20 13.18
CA ASN A 202 2.27 -15.08 12.54
C ASN A 202 3.35 -14.65 13.52
N ALA A 203 4.61 -14.57 13.07
CA ALA A 203 5.76 -14.16 13.88
C ALA A 203 5.66 -12.74 14.48
N SER A 204 4.84 -11.88 13.90
CA SER A 204 4.58 -10.51 14.39
C SER A 204 3.43 -10.44 15.39
N GLY A 205 2.80 -11.56 15.72
CA GLY A 205 1.68 -11.62 16.66
C GLY A 205 0.31 -11.33 16.05
N VAL A 206 0.22 -11.09 14.76
CA VAL A 206 -1.07 -10.81 14.10
C VAL A 206 -1.88 -12.08 13.96
N ALA A 207 -3.12 -12.05 14.45
CA ALA A 207 -4.07 -13.15 14.38
C ALA A 207 -4.92 -13.07 13.11
N PHE A 208 -5.13 -14.21 12.47
CA PHE A 208 -6.00 -14.38 11.31
C PHE A 208 -6.73 -15.73 11.36
N ILE A 209 -7.79 -15.85 10.58
CA ILE A 209 -8.69 -16.99 10.67
C ILE A 209 -8.04 -18.25 10.09
N GLN A 210 -8.12 -19.34 10.83
CA GLN A 210 -7.75 -20.67 10.33
C GLN A 210 -8.64 -21.06 9.15
N ARG A 211 -8.01 -21.50 8.03
CA ARG A 211 -8.76 -21.96 6.84
C ARG A 211 -8.67 -23.46 6.64
N GLU A 212 -7.45 -23.96 6.65
CA GLU A 212 -7.17 -25.40 6.46
C GLU A 212 -6.13 -25.83 7.50
N PRO A 213 -6.05 -27.14 7.86
CA PRO A 213 -5.03 -27.63 8.75
C PRO A 213 -3.62 -27.31 8.21
N TYR A 214 -2.81 -26.61 8.97
CA TYR A 214 -1.43 -26.30 8.62
C TYR A 214 -0.49 -27.13 9.51
N PRO A 215 0.35 -28.01 8.91
CA PRO A 215 1.19 -28.89 9.68
C PRO A 215 2.33 -28.13 10.37
N GLY A 216 2.70 -28.58 11.57
CA GLY A 216 3.87 -28.10 12.30
C GLY A 216 3.65 -26.83 13.10
N LEU A 217 2.40 -26.39 13.28
CA LEU A 217 2.10 -25.27 14.17
C LEU A 217 2.16 -25.72 15.63
N VAL A 218 2.71 -24.83 16.47
CA VAL A 218 2.62 -24.98 17.93
C VAL A 218 1.20 -24.61 18.36
N ARG A 219 0.54 -25.50 19.09
CA ARG A 219 -0.81 -25.24 19.57
C ARG A 219 -0.78 -24.66 20.98
N VAL A 220 -1.44 -23.51 21.14
CA VAL A 220 -1.59 -22.80 22.42
C VAL A 220 -3.07 -22.62 22.73
N VAL A 221 -3.48 -23.01 23.93
CA VAL A 221 -4.84 -22.85 24.43
C VAL A 221 -4.85 -21.75 25.48
N ALA A 222 -5.55 -20.66 25.21
CA ALA A 222 -5.72 -19.59 26.18
C ALA A 222 -6.71 -20.00 27.29
N GLU A 223 -6.32 -19.86 28.55
CA GLU A 223 -7.22 -20.13 29.70
C GLU A 223 -8.38 -19.14 29.78
N GLN A 224 -8.18 -17.94 29.28
CA GLN A 224 -9.17 -16.87 29.17
C GLN A 224 -9.07 -16.21 27.82
N PRO A 225 -10.17 -15.70 27.26
CA PRO A 225 -10.12 -14.94 26.02
C PRO A 225 -9.19 -13.73 26.13
N VAL A 226 -8.21 -13.65 25.24
CA VAL A 226 -7.15 -12.63 25.25
C VAL A 226 -7.15 -11.81 23.97
N LEU A 227 -7.55 -12.43 22.85
CA LEU A 227 -7.64 -11.77 21.57
C LEU A 227 -8.86 -10.84 21.57
N GLN A 228 -8.61 -9.57 21.89
CA GLN A 228 -9.61 -8.54 21.77
C GLN A 228 -9.46 -7.90 20.40
N ILE A 229 -10.58 -7.83 19.67
CA ILE A 229 -10.67 -6.97 18.49
C ILE A 229 -10.88 -5.57 19.06
N ASP A 230 -9.80 -4.83 19.23
CA ASP A 230 -9.87 -3.41 19.57
C ASP A 230 -10.47 -2.66 18.38
N GLU A 231 -11.48 -1.84 18.59
CA GLU A 231 -12.14 -1.07 17.51
C GLU A 231 -11.13 -0.15 16.78
N ASP A 232 -10.07 0.26 17.47
CA ASP A 232 -9.01 1.11 16.93
C ASP A 232 -7.83 0.29 16.35
N ALA A 233 -7.70 -1.00 16.68
CA ALA A 233 -6.67 -1.88 16.13
C ALA A 233 -7.17 -2.52 14.83
N LEU A 234 -6.45 -2.30 13.75
CA LEU A 234 -6.78 -2.86 12.43
C LEU A 234 -6.84 -4.40 12.44
N LEU A 235 -6.10 -5.07 13.34
CA LEU A 235 -6.00 -6.52 13.42
C LEU A 235 -5.82 -6.98 14.87
N PRO A 236 -6.47 -8.09 15.30
CA PRO A 236 -6.23 -8.67 16.62
C PRO A 236 -4.79 -9.19 16.70
N ALA A 237 -4.15 -8.98 17.83
CA ALA A 237 -2.76 -9.35 18.00
C ALA A 237 -2.44 -9.86 19.42
N ILE A 238 -1.42 -10.71 19.51
CA ILE A 238 -0.75 -11.14 20.75
C ILE A 238 0.67 -10.60 20.71
N LEU A 239 1.25 -10.34 21.87
CA LEU A 239 2.65 -9.91 21.96
C LEU A 239 3.58 -10.96 21.33
N PRO A 240 4.44 -10.56 20.38
CA PRO A 240 5.34 -11.49 19.70
C PRO A 240 6.22 -12.30 20.64
N GLU A 241 6.62 -11.72 21.77
CA GLU A 241 7.45 -12.37 22.79
C GLU A 241 6.79 -13.63 23.34
N VAL A 242 5.46 -13.59 23.56
CA VAL A 242 4.68 -14.75 24.03
C VAL A 242 4.72 -15.90 23.03
N LEU A 243 4.62 -15.55 21.73
CA LEU A 243 4.61 -16.55 20.67
C LEU A 243 5.98 -17.21 20.49
N TRP A 244 7.04 -16.40 20.53
CA TRP A 244 8.40 -16.92 20.43
C TRP A 244 8.75 -17.80 21.63
N GLU A 245 8.27 -17.47 22.83
CA GLU A 245 8.42 -18.30 24.01
C GLU A 245 7.65 -19.61 23.86
N ALA A 246 6.42 -19.58 23.38
CA ALA A 246 5.65 -20.78 23.10
C ALA A 246 6.36 -21.70 22.11
N VAL A 247 6.89 -21.15 21.02
CA VAL A 247 7.66 -21.91 20.03
C VAL A 247 8.92 -22.50 20.65
N ALA A 248 9.67 -21.71 21.43
CA ALA A 248 10.91 -22.17 22.09
C ALA A 248 10.65 -23.30 23.11
N VAL A 249 9.56 -23.19 23.87
CA VAL A 249 9.14 -24.27 24.81
C VAL A 249 8.81 -25.55 24.05
N ALA A 250 8.04 -25.43 22.95
CA ALA A 250 7.68 -26.58 22.12
C ALA A 250 8.88 -27.28 21.48
N GLU A 251 9.89 -26.49 21.07
CA GLU A 251 11.14 -27.03 20.51
C GLU A 251 12.02 -27.73 21.51
N GLN A 252 12.10 -27.20 22.74
CA GLN A 252 12.99 -27.73 23.78
C GLN A 252 12.37 -28.87 24.61
N VAL A 253 11.04 -28.94 24.67
CA VAL A 253 10.34 -30.01 25.42
C VAL A 253 9.55 -30.88 24.42
N PRO A 254 10.20 -31.85 23.76
CA PRO A 254 9.53 -32.74 22.82
C PRO A 254 8.47 -33.59 23.53
N HIS A 255 7.40 -33.92 22.81
CA HIS A 255 6.28 -34.73 23.28
C HIS A 255 5.33 -34.08 24.30
N ILE A 256 5.40 -32.76 24.46
CA ILE A 256 4.31 -32.03 25.12
C ILE A 256 3.10 -31.94 24.17
N GLY A 257 1.94 -31.96 24.76
CA GLY A 257 0.69 -31.70 24.05
C GLY A 257 0.49 -30.22 23.76
N ASP A 258 -0.73 -29.77 23.90
CA ASP A 258 -1.05 -28.36 23.76
C ASP A 258 -0.38 -27.53 24.87
N LEU A 259 0.16 -26.37 24.48
CA LEU A 259 0.60 -25.38 25.46
C LEU A 259 -0.61 -24.63 26.01
N THR A 260 -0.50 -24.12 27.23
CA THR A 260 -1.51 -23.25 27.83
C THR A 260 -0.97 -21.83 27.97
N TYR A 261 -1.83 -20.85 27.85
CA TYR A 261 -1.48 -19.46 28.10
C TYR A 261 -2.42 -18.82 29.12
N SER A 262 -1.82 -18.18 30.10
CA SER A 262 -2.54 -17.33 31.07
C SER A 262 -1.96 -15.92 31.06
N PRO A 263 -2.77 -14.86 31.04
CA PRO A 263 -2.27 -13.49 31.14
C PRO A 263 -1.48 -13.20 32.40
N ILE A 264 -1.69 -14.00 33.46
CA ILE A 264 -1.05 -13.82 34.76
C ILE A 264 0.25 -14.64 34.84
N HIS A 265 0.21 -15.88 34.33
CA HIS A 265 1.29 -16.86 34.52
C HIS A 265 2.06 -17.18 33.23
N GLY A 266 1.70 -16.52 32.10
CA GLY A 266 2.37 -16.76 30.82
C GLY A 266 2.13 -18.14 30.24
N ILE A 267 3.17 -18.71 29.63
CA ILE A 267 3.14 -20.01 28.96
C ILE A 267 3.28 -21.13 29.99
N GLY A 268 2.50 -22.18 29.81
CA GLY A 268 2.58 -23.42 30.55
C GLY A 268 2.25 -24.61 29.68
N PHE A 269 2.37 -25.81 30.24
CA PHE A 269 1.98 -27.05 29.57
C PHE A 269 1.55 -28.11 30.60
N GLU A 270 0.90 -29.13 30.09
CA GLU A 270 0.60 -30.33 30.92
C GLU A 270 1.66 -31.39 30.66
N ASP A 271 2.39 -31.77 31.72
CA ASP A 271 3.38 -32.85 31.63
C ASP A 271 2.66 -34.20 31.47
N PRO A 272 3.17 -35.13 30.66
CA PRO A 272 2.60 -36.46 30.50
C PRO A 272 2.41 -37.26 31.85
N ARG A 273 3.05 -36.81 32.90
CA ARG A 273 2.89 -37.37 34.27
C ARG A 273 1.65 -36.87 35.01
N GLY A 274 0.91 -35.90 34.42
CA GLY A 274 -0.39 -35.42 34.88
C GLY A 274 -0.34 -34.22 35.81
N TRP A 275 0.71 -33.43 35.80
CA TRP A 275 0.75 -32.13 36.48
C TRP A 275 0.91 -30.98 35.51
N LYS A 276 0.41 -29.83 35.89
CA LYS A 276 0.58 -28.60 35.15
C LYS A 276 1.94 -27.99 35.45
N VAL A 277 2.61 -27.48 34.39
CA VAL A 277 3.88 -26.75 34.50
C VAL A 277 3.66 -25.32 34.07
N ILE A 278 4.05 -24.35 34.87
CA ILE A 278 4.08 -22.92 34.54
C ILE A 278 5.54 -22.56 34.25
N VAL A 279 5.79 -22.14 33.03
CA VAL A 279 7.08 -21.66 32.52
C VAL A 279 7.21 -20.15 32.71
N GLY A 280 6.10 -19.44 32.61
CA GLY A 280 6.04 -18.00 32.77
C GLY A 280 6.16 -17.22 31.45
N GLN A 281 6.61 -15.99 31.55
CA GLN A 281 6.92 -15.12 30.40
C GLN A 281 8.32 -14.57 30.55
N GLY A 282 9.11 -14.68 29.47
CA GLY A 282 10.48 -14.15 29.43
C GLY A 282 11.47 -14.87 30.36
N GLY A 283 12.68 -14.35 30.42
CA GLY A 283 13.77 -14.93 31.16
C GLY A 283 14.58 -15.99 30.42
N ASP A 284 15.45 -16.66 31.12
CA ASP A 284 16.30 -17.71 30.55
C ASP A 284 15.55 -19.06 30.56
N LEU A 285 15.01 -19.41 29.39
CA LEU A 285 14.24 -20.65 29.20
C LEU A 285 15.10 -21.89 29.48
N GLU A 286 16.39 -21.88 29.11
CA GLU A 286 17.29 -23.00 29.32
C GLU A 286 17.48 -23.25 30.82
N ALA A 287 17.74 -22.19 31.59
CA ALA A 287 17.84 -22.29 33.07
C ALA A 287 16.52 -22.77 33.70
N LYS A 288 15.37 -22.31 33.24
CA LYS A 288 14.06 -22.78 33.71
C LYS A 288 13.86 -24.27 33.47
N LEU A 289 14.22 -24.77 32.29
CA LEU A 289 14.07 -26.18 31.93
C LEU A 289 15.07 -27.06 32.63
N GLU A 290 16.30 -26.58 32.90
CA GLU A 290 17.27 -27.31 33.77
C GLU A 290 16.72 -27.47 35.19
N VAL A 291 16.18 -26.40 35.78
CA VAL A 291 15.54 -26.43 37.10
C VAL A 291 14.34 -27.39 37.10
N TYR A 292 13.53 -27.35 36.01
CA TYR A 292 12.42 -28.29 35.86
C TYR A 292 12.88 -29.74 35.83
N ALA A 293 13.90 -30.05 35.06
CA ALA A 293 14.46 -31.40 34.97
C ALA A 293 14.98 -31.90 36.34
N ALA A 294 15.73 -31.05 37.04
CA ALA A 294 16.25 -31.38 38.40
C ALA A 294 15.11 -31.60 39.42
N LEU A 295 14.12 -30.71 39.42
CA LEU A 295 12.97 -30.80 40.32
C LEU A 295 12.12 -32.04 40.00
N THR A 296 11.90 -32.35 38.75
CA THR A 296 11.15 -33.52 38.31
C THR A 296 11.83 -34.81 38.77
N ALA A 297 13.16 -34.92 38.60
CA ALA A 297 13.94 -36.06 39.09
C ALA A 297 13.74 -36.27 40.59
N GLN A 298 13.85 -35.21 41.39
CA GLN A 298 13.65 -35.23 42.82
C GLN A 298 12.24 -35.64 43.27
N LEU A 299 11.21 -35.12 42.53
CA LEU A 299 9.81 -35.46 42.83
C LEU A 299 9.50 -36.92 42.49
N MET A 300 10.08 -37.44 41.44
CA MET A 300 9.95 -38.86 41.06
C MET A 300 10.64 -39.78 42.10
N GLU A 301 11.82 -39.43 42.53
CA GLU A 301 12.55 -40.20 43.57
C GLU A 301 11.76 -40.28 44.88
N ARG A 302 11.11 -39.19 45.26
CA ARG A 302 10.29 -39.11 46.48
C ARG A 302 8.88 -39.63 46.33
N ALA A 303 8.48 -40.04 45.13
CA ALA A 303 7.12 -40.49 44.78
C ALA A 303 6.02 -39.49 45.20
N VAL A 304 6.28 -38.20 45.10
CA VAL A 304 5.36 -37.14 45.46
C VAL A 304 4.33 -36.94 44.33
N LYS A 305 3.04 -36.99 44.65
CA LYS A 305 1.97 -36.64 43.69
C LYS A 305 1.84 -35.14 43.65
N VAL A 306 2.16 -34.57 42.49
CA VAL A 306 2.19 -33.14 42.25
C VAL A 306 0.98 -32.74 41.38
N GLN A 307 0.42 -31.61 41.66
CA GLN A 307 -0.66 -30.98 40.85
C GLN A 307 -0.10 -29.91 39.90
N LEU A 308 0.90 -29.16 40.38
CA LEU A 308 1.45 -28.01 39.67
C LEU A 308 2.95 -27.89 40.01
N VAL A 309 3.74 -27.56 39.03
CA VAL A 309 5.14 -27.14 39.13
C VAL A 309 5.27 -25.77 38.54
N ASP A 310 5.85 -24.84 39.27
CA ASP A 310 6.09 -23.48 38.82
C ASP A 310 7.57 -23.21 38.74
N ILE A 311 8.02 -22.84 37.55
CA ILE A 311 9.40 -22.51 37.22
C ILE A 311 9.53 -21.13 36.61
N GLU A 312 8.53 -20.26 36.79
CA GLU A 312 8.56 -18.87 36.30
C GLU A 312 9.84 -18.17 36.78
N ASP A 313 10.16 -18.32 38.07
CA ASP A 313 11.45 -17.89 38.64
C ASP A 313 12.34 -19.10 38.89
N PRO A 314 13.40 -19.33 38.08
CA PRO A 314 14.30 -20.47 38.26
C PRO A 314 15.09 -20.42 39.58
N SER A 315 15.18 -19.25 40.22
CA SER A 315 15.83 -19.10 41.52
C SER A 315 14.95 -19.51 42.73
N ALA A 316 13.62 -19.53 42.51
CA ALA A 316 12.64 -19.84 43.54
C ALA A 316 11.54 -20.80 43.05
N PRO A 317 11.85 -21.94 42.44
CA PRO A 317 10.87 -22.86 41.92
C PRO A 317 10.02 -23.45 43.06
N TYR A 318 8.73 -23.63 42.79
CA TYR A 318 7.87 -24.30 43.77
C TYR A 318 6.93 -25.33 43.12
N TYR A 319 6.39 -26.21 43.95
CA TYR A 319 5.39 -27.17 43.50
C TYR A 319 4.25 -27.29 44.49
N LYS A 320 3.07 -27.63 43.96
CA LYS A 320 1.88 -27.88 44.75
C LYS A 320 1.53 -29.36 44.75
N VAL A 321 1.43 -29.92 45.93
CA VAL A 321 1.12 -31.35 46.11
C VAL A 321 -0.38 -31.58 45.95
N MET A 322 -0.75 -32.70 45.32
CA MET A 322 -2.13 -33.13 45.24
C MET A 322 -2.61 -33.52 46.64
N ARG A 323 -3.71 -32.94 47.12
CA ARG A 323 -4.32 -33.27 48.42
C ARG A 323 -5.18 -34.52 48.34
#